data_fef530dc6e2e67f0de01b84e723f7788
#
_entry.id   fef530dc6e2e67f0de01b84e723f7788
#
_cell.length_a   1.000
_cell.length_b   1.000
_cell.length_c   1.000
_cell.angle_alpha   90.00
_cell.angle_beta   90.00
_cell.angle_gamma   90.00
#
_symmetry.space_group_name_H-M   'P 1'
#
loop_
_entity.id
_entity.type
_entity.pdbx_description
1 polymer ?
#
loop_
_entity_poly.entity_id
_entity_poly.type
_entity_poly.pdbx_seq_one_letter_code
_entity_poly.pdbx_strand_id
1 'polypeptide(L)'
;MVLSNLIRESYKREGFISVLVFGSQGIGKTSYALHIAHEIYGDWNIALNHLFFNPRDMISLFKRYLRNGERIPLVISDDAGLWLSKSRWWLRDKQEFCEFFDIIRTVCSSIIFTTPSDNLLSRLSHEINLRVKISYIDGEIYEMLKREGISVNPQTYRIAKIYQFSLSPLFQPIIKKRGYDIYPLYYPDEIKERYDKIRRDIVRLKLERVDTSLKSQIEIKCDKTNIDQKILELLSQGYSKSEIARLLGIGRATVYRRLRKLSQMSQ
;
A
#
# COMPACT_ATOMS: atom_id res chain seq x y z
N MET A 1 17.35 -15.07 -9.61
CA MET A 1 17.66 -14.08 -8.55
C MET A 1 17.61 -14.71 -7.17
N VAL A 2 18.27 -14.10 -6.17
CA VAL A 2 18.28 -14.60 -4.78
C VAL A 2 16.87 -14.65 -4.20
N LEU A 3 16.08 -13.57 -4.38
CA LEU A 3 14.71 -13.51 -3.85
C LEU A 3 13.79 -14.56 -4.48
N SER A 4 13.86 -14.76 -5.79
CA SER A 4 13.04 -15.77 -6.47
C SER A 4 13.35 -17.20 -5.98
N ASN A 5 14.62 -17.49 -5.69
CA ASN A 5 15.02 -18.79 -5.14
C ASN A 5 14.47 -18.99 -3.72
N LEU A 6 14.52 -17.95 -2.86
CA LEU A 6 13.93 -18.00 -1.51
C LEU A 6 12.41 -18.25 -1.57
N ILE A 7 11.72 -17.60 -2.52
CA ILE A 7 10.28 -17.79 -2.73
C ILE A 7 9.97 -19.21 -3.23
N ARG A 8 10.74 -19.73 -4.19
CA ARG A 8 10.57 -21.11 -4.68
C ARG A 8 10.80 -22.16 -3.59
N GLU A 9 11.81 -21.95 -2.74
CA GLU A 9 12.05 -22.83 -1.60
C GLU A 9 10.91 -22.78 -0.59
N SER A 10 10.38 -21.58 -0.29
CA SER A 10 9.23 -21.43 0.58
C SER A 10 8.00 -22.14 0.00
N TYR A 11 7.75 -21.99 -1.29
CA TYR A 11 6.63 -22.66 -1.96
C TYR A 11 6.72 -24.19 -1.85
N LYS A 12 7.91 -24.76 -2.12
CA LYS A 12 8.16 -26.21 -2.02
C LYS A 12 7.99 -26.76 -0.61
N ARG A 13 8.25 -25.95 0.42
CA ARG A 13 8.16 -26.34 1.83
C ARG A 13 6.83 -25.96 2.46
N GLU A 14 5.84 -25.55 1.65
CA GLU A 14 4.54 -25.04 2.12
C GLU A 14 4.66 -23.87 3.10
N GLY A 15 5.80 -23.17 3.07
CA GLY A 15 6.09 -22.01 3.90
C GLY A 15 5.40 -20.73 3.40
N PHE A 16 5.62 -19.62 4.12
CA PHE A 16 5.16 -18.29 3.72
C PHE A 16 6.27 -17.26 3.87
N ILE A 17 6.44 -16.41 2.86
CA ILE A 17 7.38 -15.28 2.87
C ILE A 17 6.65 -13.99 2.51
N SER A 18 6.70 -13.03 3.42
CA SER A 18 6.27 -11.65 3.18
C SER A 18 7.49 -10.78 2.91
N VAL A 19 7.43 -9.98 1.85
CA VAL A 19 8.55 -9.17 1.36
C VAL A 19 8.11 -7.71 1.24
N LEU A 20 8.89 -6.80 1.81
CA LEU A 20 8.75 -5.35 1.62
C LEU A 20 9.85 -4.85 0.69
N VAL A 21 9.48 -4.39 -0.49
CA VAL A 21 10.38 -3.73 -1.45
C VAL A 21 10.20 -2.22 -1.32
N PHE A 22 11.24 -1.51 -0.89
CA PHE A 22 11.18 -0.07 -0.63
C PHE A 22 12.35 0.70 -1.26
N GLY A 23 12.17 2.00 -1.41
CA GLY A 23 13.14 2.93 -2.02
C GLY A 23 12.41 4.12 -2.64
N SER A 24 13.16 5.14 -3.10
CA SER A 24 12.60 6.37 -3.67
C SER A 24 11.60 6.11 -4.80
N GLN A 25 10.71 7.06 -5.08
CA GLN A 25 9.81 6.98 -6.22
C GLN A 25 10.60 6.90 -7.53
N GLY A 26 10.14 6.10 -8.48
CA GLY A 26 10.78 5.92 -9.78
C GLY A 26 12.06 5.07 -9.77
N ILE A 27 12.53 4.55 -8.62
CA ILE A 27 13.78 3.78 -8.53
C ILE A 27 13.70 2.39 -9.20
N GLY A 28 12.50 1.87 -9.53
CA GLY A 28 12.33 0.56 -10.18
C GLY A 28 11.82 -0.55 -9.26
N LYS A 29 11.13 -0.24 -8.16
CA LYS A 29 10.57 -1.23 -7.23
C LYS A 29 9.63 -2.22 -7.91
N THR A 30 8.70 -1.70 -8.70
CA THR A 30 7.73 -2.52 -9.45
C THR A 30 8.42 -3.36 -10.52
N SER A 31 9.44 -2.80 -11.21
CA SER A 31 10.25 -3.55 -12.17
C SER A 31 10.92 -4.75 -11.49
N TYR A 32 11.50 -4.56 -10.30
CA TYR A 32 12.08 -5.64 -9.52
C TYR A 32 11.04 -6.72 -9.19
N ALA A 33 9.89 -6.33 -8.66
CA ALA A 33 8.83 -7.26 -8.29
C ALA A 33 8.32 -8.06 -9.51
N LEU A 34 8.17 -7.41 -10.68
CA LEU A 34 7.78 -8.07 -11.92
C LEU A 34 8.86 -9.04 -12.44
N HIS A 35 10.15 -8.70 -12.35
CA HIS A 35 11.24 -9.62 -12.69
C HIS A 35 11.24 -10.87 -11.80
N ILE A 36 11.02 -10.69 -10.49
CA ILE A 36 10.88 -11.83 -9.57
C ILE A 36 9.68 -12.70 -9.95
N ALA A 37 8.54 -12.08 -10.24
CA ALA A 37 7.34 -12.82 -10.66
C ALA A 37 7.57 -13.55 -12.00
N HIS A 38 8.20 -12.89 -12.97
CA HIS A 38 8.55 -13.53 -14.23
C HIS A 38 9.47 -14.75 -14.04
N GLU A 39 10.48 -14.64 -13.20
CA GLU A 39 11.33 -15.82 -12.90
C GLU A 39 10.53 -16.97 -12.26
N ILE A 40 9.52 -16.67 -11.45
CA ILE A 40 8.72 -17.69 -10.76
C ILE A 40 7.71 -18.34 -11.70
N TYR A 41 7.02 -17.54 -12.51
CA TYR A 41 5.92 -17.98 -13.38
C TYR A 41 6.38 -18.40 -14.79
N GLY A 42 7.57 -17.95 -15.23
CA GLY A 42 8.08 -18.18 -16.60
C GLY A 42 7.39 -17.36 -17.69
N ASP A 43 6.39 -16.54 -17.34
CA ASP A 43 5.60 -15.75 -18.29
C ASP A 43 5.30 -14.36 -17.73
N TRP A 44 5.53 -13.31 -18.54
CA TRP A 44 5.31 -11.92 -18.16
C TRP A 44 3.83 -11.56 -17.98
N ASN A 45 2.94 -12.17 -18.77
CA ASN A 45 1.51 -11.92 -18.65
C ASN A 45 0.97 -12.52 -17.35
N ILE A 46 1.44 -13.71 -16.99
CA ILE A 46 1.10 -14.34 -15.71
C ILE A 46 1.64 -13.50 -14.56
N ALA A 47 2.89 -13.03 -14.66
CA ALA A 47 3.49 -12.15 -13.66
C ALA A 47 2.68 -10.86 -13.46
N LEU A 48 2.25 -10.20 -14.55
CA LEU A 48 1.43 -8.99 -14.49
C LEU A 48 0.02 -9.26 -13.94
N ASN A 49 -0.57 -10.41 -14.25
CA ASN A 49 -1.89 -10.80 -13.73
C ASN A 49 -1.90 -11.11 -12.21
N HIS A 50 -0.71 -11.28 -11.61
CA HIS A 50 -0.53 -11.44 -10.17
C HIS A 50 -0.06 -10.14 -9.47
N LEU A 51 -0.13 -9.00 -10.17
CA LEU A 51 0.15 -7.68 -9.63
C LEU A 51 -1.16 -6.91 -9.38
N PHE A 52 -1.32 -6.43 -8.17
CA PHE A 52 -2.52 -5.73 -7.71
C PHE A 52 -2.17 -4.42 -7.02
N PHE A 53 -2.96 -3.40 -7.28
CA PHE A 53 -2.90 -2.12 -6.57
C PHE A 53 -3.91 -2.02 -5.44
N ASN A 54 -4.89 -2.92 -5.41
CA ASN A 54 -5.98 -2.92 -4.44
C ASN A 54 -6.14 -4.35 -3.89
N PRO A 55 -6.05 -4.59 -2.55
CA PRO A 55 -6.27 -5.92 -1.96
C PRO A 55 -7.63 -6.53 -2.25
N ARG A 56 -8.68 -5.74 -2.50
CA ARG A 56 -9.99 -6.31 -2.88
C ARG A 56 -9.89 -7.13 -4.16
N ASP A 57 -9.06 -6.68 -5.11
CA ASP A 57 -8.85 -7.39 -6.37
C ASP A 57 -8.06 -8.69 -6.15
N MET A 58 -7.09 -8.68 -5.21
CA MET A 58 -6.38 -9.89 -4.78
C MET A 58 -7.31 -10.95 -4.17
N ILE A 59 -8.32 -10.53 -3.40
CA ILE A 59 -9.27 -11.46 -2.76
C ILE A 59 -9.97 -12.33 -3.81
N SER A 60 -10.30 -11.79 -4.97
CA SER A 60 -10.94 -12.54 -6.04
C SER A 60 -10.01 -13.64 -6.59
N LEU A 61 -8.72 -13.35 -6.73
CA LEU A 61 -7.71 -14.33 -7.11
C LEU A 61 -7.61 -15.43 -6.03
N PHE A 62 -7.49 -15.05 -4.77
CA PHE A 62 -7.37 -16.01 -3.66
C PHE A 62 -8.57 -16.96 -3.57
N LYS A 63 -9.80 -16.45 -3.72
CA LYS A 63 -11.00 -17.27 -3.74
C LYS A 63 -10.99 -18.31 -4.86
N ARG A 64 -10.46 -17.97 -6.04
CA ARG A 64 -10.35 -18.90 -7.17
C ARG A 64 -9.38 -20.03 -6.86
N TYR A 65 -8.18 -19.72 -6.38
CA TYR A 65 -7.18 -20.74 -6.05
C TYR A 65 -7.61 -21.62 -4.90
N LEU A 66 -8.24 -21.05 -3.87
CA LEU A 66 -8.78 -21.81 -2.74
C LEU A 66 -9.84 -22.84 -3.18
N ARG A 67 -10.73 -22.47 -4.14
CA ARG A 67 -11.72 -23.39 -4.68
C ARG A 67 -11.11 -24.54 -5.46
N ASN A 68 -9.99 -24.29 -6.13
CA ASN A 68 -9.27 -25.30 -6.89
C ASN A 68 -8.36 -26.19 -6.03
N GLY A 69 -8.21 -25.89 -4.74
CA GLY A 69 -7.24 -26.54 -3.87
C GLY A 69 -5.78 -26.22 -4.25
N GLU A 70 -5.55 -25.15 -5.00
CA GLU A 70 -4.24 -24.72 -5.49
C GLU A 70 -3.68 -23.62 -4.60
N ARG A 71 -2.35 -23.49 -4.61
CA ARG A 71 -1.64 -22.46 -3.86
C ARG A 71 -0.87 -21.55 -4.79
N ILE A 72 -0.99 -20.24 -4.57
CA ILE A 72 -0.32 -19.22 -5.38
C ILE A 72 1.14 -19.10 -4.94
N PRO A 73 2.12 -19.23 -5.85
CA PRO A 73 3.53 -19.04 -5.50
C PRO A 73 3.86 -17.62 -5.04
N LEU A 74 3.34 -16.60 -5.74
CA LEU A 74 3.64 -15.20 -5.49
C LEU A 74 2.48 -14.28 -5.88
N VAL A 75 2.23 -13.26 -5.06
CA VAL A 75 1.37 -12.12 -5.39
C VAL A 75 2.14 -10.82 -5.14
N ILE A 76 1.92 -9.81 -5.97
CA ILE A 76 2.51 -8.47 -5.82
C ILE A 76 1.40 -7.48 -5.46
N SER A 77 1.59 -6.76 -4.34
CA SER A 77 0.79 -5.60 -3.96
C SER A 77 1.59 -4.33 -4.25
N ASP A 78 1.33 -3.73 -5.40
CA ASP A 78 2.05 -2.53 -5.84
C ASP A 78 1.51 -1.27 -5.18
N ASP A 79 2.39 -0.31 -4.89
CA ASP A 79 2.07 0.93 -4.17
C ASP A 79 1.29 0.68 -2.86
N ALA A 80 1.62 -0.38 -2.12
CA ALA A 80 0.92 -0.82 -0.91
C ALA A 80 0.79 0.28 0.16
N GLY A 81 1.73 1.23 0.21
CA GLY A 81 1.68 2.39 1.09
C GLY A 81 0.45 3.28 0.89
N LEU A 82 -0.21 3.23 -0.26
CA LEU A 82 -1.40 4.03 -0.55
C LEU A 82 -2.63 3.65 0.29
N TRP A 83 -2.70 2.43 0.79
CA TRP A 83 -3.83 1.93 1.57
C TRP A 83 -3.45 1.08 2.81
N LEU A 84 -2.25 0.55 2.89
CA LEU A 84 -1.69 -0.05 4.09
C LEU A 84 -0.84 0.93 4.91
N SER A 85 -0.98 2.25 4.71
CA SER A 85 -0.27 3.25 5.51
C SER A 85 -0.79 3.28 6.95
N LYS A 86 0.08 3.65 7.91
CA LYS A 86 -0.27 3.82 9.34
C LYS A 86 -1.38 4.86 9.56
N SER A 87 -1.51 5.87 8.68
CA SER A 87 -2.62 6.80 8.71
C SER A 87 -3.92 6.06 8.36
N ARG A 88 -4.95 6.19 9.20
CA ARG A 88 -6.25 5.53 9.05
C ARG A 88 -6.24 4.01 9.33
N TRP A 89 -5.40 3.54 10.25
CA TRP A 89 -5.35 2.13 10.68
C TRP A 89 -6.69 1.61 11.25
N TRP A 90 -7.56 2.50 11.71
CA TRP A 90 -8.87 2.18 12.29
C TRP A 90 -9.96 1.85 11.26
N LEU A 91 -9.68 1.96 9.97
CA LEU A 91 -10.66 1.58 8.95
C LEU A 91 -10.86 0.06 8.95
N ARG A 92 -12.11 -0.37 9.02
CA ARG A 92 -12.52 -1.78 9.07
C ARG A 92 -11.88 -2.63 7.98
N ASP A 93 -11.88 -2.14 6.74
CA ASP A 93 -11.26 -2.83 5.59
C ASP A 93 -9.78 -3.19 5.83
N LYS A 94 -9.06 -2.35 6.59
CA LYS A 94 -7.63 -2.60 6.88
C LYS A 94 -7.44 -3.61 8.00
N GLN A 95 -8.33 -3.61 8.99
CA GLN A 95 -8.34 -4.60 10.06
C GLN A 95 -8.66 -5.98 9.51
N GLU A 96 -9.71 -6.09 8.69
CA GLU A 96 -10.09 -7.33 7.99
C GLU A 96 -8.95 -7.86 7.11
N PHE A 97 -8.19 -6.96 6.44
CA PHE A 97 -7.02 -7.38 5.66
C PHE A 97 -5.89 -7.90 6.56
N CYS A 98 -5.64 -7.29 7.71
CA CYS A 98 -4.62 -7.80 8.64
C CYS A 98 -5.02 -9.18 9.21
N GLU A 99 -6.29 -9.38 9.55
CA GLU A 99 -6.82 -10.68 10.00
C GLU A 99 -6.70 -11.74 8.90
N PHE A 100 -7.02 -11.36 7.67
CA PHE A 100 -6.84 -12.24 6.52
C PHE A 100 -5.36 -12.57 6.29
N PHE A 101 -4.46 -11.63 6.54
CA PHE A 101 -3.01 -11.84 6.36
C PHE A 101 -2.47 -12.94 7.28
N ASP A 102 -3.05 -13.12 8.48
CA ASP A 102 -2.65 -14.16 9.41
C ASP A 102 -2.91 -15.58 8.85
N ILE A 103 -3.90 -15.72 7.97
CA ILE A 103 -4.28 -17.01 7.36
C ILE A 103 -3.90 -17.16 5.88
N ILE A 104 -3.31 -16.11 5.27
CA ILE A 104 -3.02 -16.03 3.83
C ILE A 104 -2.12 -17.17 3.33
N ARG A 105 -1.25 -17.71 4.21
CA ARG A 105 -0.32 -18.80 3.87
C ARG A 105 -1.01 -20.03 3.31
N THR A 106 -2.27 -20.25 3.66
CA THR A 106 -3.06 -21.38 3.16
C THR A 106 -3.28 -21.30 1.64
N VAL A 107 -3.36 -20.09 1.09
CA VAL A 107 -3.67 -19.81 -0.32
C VAL A 107 -2.45 -19.31 -1.10
N CYS A 108 -1.53 -18.62 -0.42
CA CYS A 108 -0.40 -17.96 -1.05
C CYS A 108 0.90 -18.29 -0.32
N SER A 109 1.98 -18.55 -1.07
CA SER A 109 3.30 -18.80 -0.50
C SER A 109 4.11 -17.53 -0.29
N SER A 110 3.87 -16.50 -1.09
CA SER A 110 4.65 -15.27 -0.97
C SER A 110 3.87 -14.04 -1.41
N ILE A 111 4.07 -12.95 -0.70
CA ILE A 111 3.54 -11.65 -1.08
C ILE A 111 4.65 -10.60 -1.07
N ILE A 112 4.76 -9.83 -2.16
CA ILE A 112 5.65 -8.69 -2.28
C ILE A 112 4.82 -7.41 -2.17
N PHE A 113 5.14 -6.56 -1.20
CA PHE A 113 4.62 -5.20 -1.09
C PHE A 113 5.65 -4.22 -1.63
N THR A 114 5.26 -3.35 -2.57
CA THR A 114 6.11 -2.23 -2.97
C THR A 114 5.65 -0.94 -2.31
N THR A 115 6.57 -0.10 -1.85
CA THR A 115 6.25 1.19 -1.21
C THR A 115 7.43 2.17 -1.34
N PRO A 116 7.18 3.48 -1.42
CA PRO A 116 8.26 4.47 -1.36
C PRO A 116 9.00 4.50 -0.01
N SER A 117 8.30 4.18 1.07
CA SER A 117 8.83 4.17 2.43
C SER A 117 8.43 2.90 3.16
N ASP A 118 9.08 2.63 4.26
CA ASP A 118 8.77 1.50 5.15
C ASP A 118 7.56 1.77 6.08
N ASN A 119 6.80 2.84 5.82
CA ASN A 119 5.68 3.30 6.65
C ASN A 119 4.39 2.49 6.41
N LEU A 120 4.45 1.18 6.59
CA LEU A 120 3.30 0.29 6.59
C LEU A 120 2.61 0.24 7.96
N LEU A 121 1.40 -0.32 7.99
CA LEU A 121 0.71 -0.64 9.25
C LEU A 121 1.65 -1.39 10.20
N SER A 122 1.70 -0.97 11.45
CA SER A 122 2.62 -1.54 12.44
C SER A 122 2.47 -3.07 12.55
N ARG A 123 1.24 -3.59 12.54
CA ARG A 123 0.98 -5.04 12.55
C ARG A 123 1.63 -5.75 11.37
N LEU A 124 1.39 -5.29 10.13
CA LEU A 124 2.02 -5.87 8.94
C LEU A 124 3.54 -5.73 8.94
N SER A 125 4.07 -4.63 9.50
CA SER A 125 5.51 -4.42 9.59
C SER A 125 6.23 -5.49 10.42
N HIS A 126 5.56 -6.06 11.43
CA HIS A 126 6.10 -7.17 12.24
C HIS A 126 6.01 -8.52 11.52
N GLU A 127 5.03 -8.68 10.62
CA GLU A 127 4.83 -9.90 9.84
C GLU A 127 5.75 -10.00 8.60
N ILE A 128 6.47 -8.91 8.26
CA ILE A 128 7.36 -8.90 7.11
C ILE A 128 8.67 -9.58 7.43
N ASN A 129 8.91 -10.71 6.75
CA ASN A 129 10.11 -11.54 6.94
C ASN A 129 11.33 -10.98 6.20
N LEU A 130 11.15 -10.42 5.00
CA LEU A 130 12.22 -9.89 4.17
C LEU A 130 11.99 -8.42 3.84
N ARG A 131 13.05 -7.63 3.91
CA ARG A 131 13.08 -6.24 3.48
C ARG A 131 14.09 -6.07 2.37
N VAL A 132 13.67 -5.53 1.25
CA VAL A 132 14.49 -5.34 0.06
C VAL A 132 14.59 -3.85 -0.23
N LYS A 133 15.80 -3.32 -0.09
CA LYS A 133 16.11 -1.93 -0.41
C LYS A 133 16.60 -1.83 -1.85
N ILE A 134 15.87 -1.10 -2.69
CA ILE A 134 16.29 -0.78 -4.04
C ILE A 134 17.15 0.47 -4.01
N SER A 135 18.29 0.42 -4.71
CA SER A 135 19.24 1.53 -4.83
C SER A 135 19.78 1.64 -6.24
N TYR A 136 20.30 2.81 -6.57
CA TYR A 136 21.14 2.99 -7.75
C TYR A 136 22.44 2.20 -7.58
N ILE A 137 23.08 1.86 -8.70
CA ILE A 137 24.44 1.35 -8.72
C ILE A 137 25.35 2.58 -8.72
N ASP A 138 25.87 2.94 -7.55
CA ASP A 138 26.87 4.00 -7.39
C ASP A 138 28.27 3.51 -7.70
N GLY A 139 29.27 4.40 -7.60
CA GLY A 139 30.66 4.07 -7.94
C GLY A 139 31.23 2.94 -7.11
N GLU A 140 30.94 2.89 -5.81
CA GLU A 140 31.43 1.81 -4.93
C GLU A 140 30.83 0.47 -5.30
N ILE A 141 29.50 0.44 -5.53
CA ILE A 141 28.79 -0.77 -5.94
C ILE A 141 29.27 -1.21 -7.31
N TYR A 142 29.48 -0.28 -8.24
CA TYR A 142 29.98 -0.60 -9.59
C TYR A 142 31.36 -1.25 -9.55
N GLU A 143 32.29 -0.70 -8.77
CA GLU A 143 33.62 -1.30 -8.61
C GLU A 143 33.58 -2.66 -7.89
N MET A 144 32.70 -2.83 -6.93
CA MET A 144 32.45 -4.13 -6.28
C MET A 144 31.98 -5.17 -7.32
N LEU A 145 30.98 -4.83 -8.13
CA LEU A 145 30.44 -5.73 -9.17
C LEU A 145 31.47 -6.09 -10.21
N LYS A 146 32.29 -5.12 -10.64
CA LYS A 146 33.38 -5.34 -11.59
C LYS A 146 34.43 -6.32 -11.05
N ARG A 147 34.75 -6.24 -9.74
CA ARG A 147 35.65 -7.22 -9.09
C ARG A 147 35.05 -8.62 -9.05
N GLU A 148 33.71 -8.71 -8.95
CA GLU A 148 32.97 -9.99 -9.02
C GLU A 148 32.77 -10.48 -10.47
N GLY A 149 33.32 -9.80 -11.48
CA GLY A 149 33.15 -10.14 -12.89
C GLY A 149 31.80 -9.79 -13.49
N ILE A 150 30.99 -8.96 -12.80
CA ILE A 150 29.66 -8.56 -13.23
C ILE A 150 29.74 -7.21 -13.93
N SER A 151 29.50 -7.19 -15.24
CA SER A 151 29.46 -5.96 -16.05
C SER A 151 28.02 -5.55 -16.28
N VAL A 152 27.62 -4.36 -15.79
CA VAL A 152 26.29 -3.81 -15.95
C VAL A 152 26.33 -2.32 -16.25
N ASN A 153 25.31 -1.81 -16.95
CA ASN A 153 25.16 -0.37 -17.15
C ASN A 153 24.41 0.23 -15.93
N PRO A 154 25.06 1.10 -15.13
CA PRO A 154 24.44 1.68 -13.93
C PRO A 154 23.18 2.50 -14.20
N GLN A 155 22.99 3.00 -15.43
CA GLN A 155 21.80 3.78 -15.79
C GLN A 155 20.56 2.90 -15.96
N THR A 156 20.73 1.69 -16.49
CA THR A 156 19.62 0.77 -16.84
C THR A 156 19.43 -0.37 -15.85
N TYR A 157 20.37 -0.57 -14.93
CA TYR A 157 20.31 -1.59 -13.89
C TYR A 157 20.16 -0.99 -12.49
N ARG A 158 19.61 -1.76 -11.59
CA ARG A 158 19.50 -1.44 -10.16
C ARG A 158 19.95 -2.60 -9.31
N ILE A 159 20.30 -2.29 -8.07
CA ILE A 159 20.63 -3.30 -7.05
C ILE A 159 19.53 -3.38 -6.00
N ALA A 160 19.12 -4.60 -5.70
CA ALA A 160 18.15 -4.94 -4.66
C ALA A 160 18.88 -5.62 -3.50
N LYS A 161 19.12 -4.93 -2.39
CA LYS A 161 19.77 -5.47 -1.19
C LYS A 161 18.73 -6.13 -0.30
N ILE A 162 18.92 -7.44 -0.02
CA ILE A 162 17.93 -8.30 0.66
C ILE A 162 18.37 -8.51 2.11
N TYR A 163 17.48 -8.17 3.04
CA TYR A 163 17.67 -8.33 4.48
C TYR A 163 16.56 -9.17 5.06
N GLN A 164 16.92 -10.15 5.86
CA GLN A 164 15.96 -10.86 6.69
C GLN A 164 15.80 -10.13 8.01
N PHE A 165 14.56 -9.95 8.41
CA PHE A 165 14.19 -9.38 9.68
C PHE A 165 13.58 -10.46 10.57
N SER A 166 14.05 -10.59 11.79
CA SER A 166 13.51 -11.50 12.81
C SER A 166 13.61 -10.85 14.18
N LEU A 167 12.90 -11.40 15.16
CA LEU A 167 13.02 -11.00 16.54
C LEU A 167 13.81 -12.08 17.31
N SER A 168 14.69 -11.63 18.21
CA SER A 168 15.30 -12.52 19.20
C SER A 168 14.25 -13.00 20.22
N PRO A 169 14.54 -14.02 21.04
CA PRO A 169 13.68 -14.40 22.16
C PRO A 169 13.38 -13.25 23.14
N LEU A 170 14.23 -12.22 23.19
CA LEU A 170 14.06 -11.01 23.99
C LEU A 170 13.40 -9.86 23.21
N PHE A 171 12.73 -10.16 22.09
CA PHE A 171 12.04 -9.20 21.20
C PHE A 171 12.95 -8.11 20.61
N GLN A 172 14.27 -8.33 20.60
CA GLN A 172 15.19 -7.41 19.93
C GLN A 172 15.25 -7.70 18.43
N PRO A 173 15.27 -6.67 17.55
CA PRO A 173 15.33 -6.88 16.12
C PRO A 173 16.69 -7.43 15.69
N ILE A 174 16.67 -8.53 14.95
CA ILE A 174 17.84 -9.12 14.30
C ILE A 174 17.71 -8.89 12.80
N ILE A 175 18.71 -8.23 12.21
CA ILE A 175 18.78 -7.98 10.77
C ILE A 175 19.95 -8.78 10.21
N LYS A 176 19.65 -9.69 9.29
CA LYS A 176 20.65 -10.51 8.60
C LYS A 176 20.63 -10.20 7.09
N LYS A 177 21.77 -9.81 6.53
CA LYS A 177 21.92 -9.66 5.07
C LYS A 177 21.85 -11.05 4.42
N ARG A 178 20.98 -11.21 3.42
CA ARG A 178 20.78 -12.47 2.68
C ARG A 178 21.46 -12.48 1.32
N GLY A 179 21.77 -11.30 0.79
CA GLY A 179 22.39 -11.15 -0.50
C GLY A 179 21.90 -9.90 -1.21
N TYR A 180 22.11 -9.89 -2.50
CA TYR A 180 21.59 -8.86 -3.39
C TYR A 180 21.23 -9.45 -4.75
N ASP A 181 20.34 -8.78 -5.45
CA ASP A 181 20.00 -9.04 -6.85
C ASP A 181 20.34 -7.81 -7.68
N ILE A 182 20.80 -8.06 -8.92
CA ILE A 182 20.98 -7.03 -9.93
C ILE A 182 19.96 -7.31 -11.02
N TYR A 183 19.22 -6.31 -11.41
CA TYR A 183 18.14 -6.48 -12.38
C TYR A 183 18.03 -5.26 -13.30
N PRO A 184 17.60 -5.44 -14.56
CA PRO A 184 17.34 -4.34 -15.48
C PRO A 184 16.03 -3.63 -15.11
N LEU A 185 15.97 -2.32 -15.40
CA LEU A 185 14.73 -1.54 -15.23
C LEU A 185 13.67 -1.85 -16.27
N TYR A 186 14.08 -2.35 -17.43
CA TYR A 186 13.22 -2.64 -18.56
C TYR A 186 12.65 -4.06 -18.48
N TYR A 187 11.47 -4.21 -18.99
CA TYR A 187 10.77 -5.45 -19.32
C TYR A 187 10.06 -5.25 -20.66
N PRO A 188 9.52 -6.30 -21.31
CA PRO A 188 8.95 -6.18 -22.65
C PRO A 188 7.97 -5.01 -22.80
N ASP A 189 8.07 -4.28 -23.91
CA ASP A 189 7.29 -3.04 -24.14
C ASP A 189 5.79 -3.30 -24.07
N GLU A 190 5.31 -4.43 -24.58
CA GLU A 190 3.91 -4.85 -24.47
C GLU A 190 3.43 -4.94 -23.00
N ILE A 191 4.25 -5.50 -22.14
CA ILE A 191 3.96 -5.60 -20.70
C ILE A 191 3.98 -4.23 -20.03
N LYS A 192 4.93 -3.38 -20.45
CA LYS A 192 5.05 -2.01 -19.96
C LYS A 192 3.80 -1.19 -20.32
N GLU A 193 3.34 -1.27 -21.55
CA GLU A 193 2.13 -0.57 -22.01
C GLU A 193 0.89 -1.02 -21.22
N ARG A 194 0.73 -2.32 -21.00
CA ARG A 194 -0.36 -2.88 -20.20
C ARG A 194 -0.28 -2.43 -18.74
N TYR A 195 0.89 -2.50 -18.13
CA TYR A 195 1.10 -2.01 -16.77
C TYR A 195 0.80 -0.52 -16.65
N ASP A 196 1.32 0.30 -17.55
CA ASP A 196 1.10 1.75 -17.57
C ASP A 196 -0.39 2.10 -17.77
N LYS A 197 -1.12 1.32 -18.57
CA LYS A 197 -2.57 1.46 -18.71
C LYS A 197 -3.27 1.20 -17.38
N ILE A 198 -3.02 0.07 -16.75
CA ILE A 198 -3.61 -0.29 -15.44
C ILE A 198 -3.30 0.82 -14.40
N ARG A 199 -2.06 1.28 -14.36
CA ARG A 199 -1.64 2.34 -13.43
C ARG A 199 -2.36 3.65 -13.68
N ARG A 200 -2.51 4.08 -14.95
CA ARG A 200 -3.25 5.30 -15.31
C ARG A 200 -4.72 5.21 -14.89
N ASP A 201 -5.37 4.07 -15.12
CA ASP A 201 -6.77 3.88 -14.71
C ASP A 201 -6.94 4.00 -13.20
N ILE A 202 -6.01 3.44 -12.42
CA ILE A 202 -6.04 3.55 -10.96
C ILE A 202 -5.79 4.98 -10.47
N VAL A 203 -4.85 5.69 -11.08
CA VAL A 203 -4.59 7.11 -10.77
C VAL A 203 -5.84 7.94 -11.08
N ARG A 204 -6.48 7.71 -12.23
CA ARG A 204 -7.73 8.37 -12.62
C ARG A 204 -8.82 8.17 -11.57
N LEU A 205 -9.10 6.92 -11.20
CA LEU A 205 -10.09 6.59 -10.17
C LEU A 205 -9.79 7.26 -8.82
N LYS A 206 -8.52 7.39 -8.46
CA LYS A 206 -8.11 8.08 -7.22
C LYS A 206 -8.32 9.58 -7.31
N LEU A 207 -7.99 10.20 -8.44
CA LEU A 207 -8.23 11.63 -8.67
C LEU A 207 -9.72 11.96 -8.62
N GLU A 208 -10.58 11.14 -9.23
CA GLU A 208 -12.04 11.28 -9.16
C GLU A 208 -12.56 11.22 -7.72
N ARG A 209 -12.03 10.31 -6.90
CA ARG A 209 -12.39 10.23 -5.46
C ARG A 209 -11.92 11.44 -4.67
N VAL A 210 -10.74 11.96 -4.96
CA VAL A 210 -10.23 13.19 -4.31
C VAL A 210 -11.10 14.38 -4.70
N ASP A 211 -11.44 14.52 -5.99
CA ASP A 211 -12.31 15.60 -6.47
C ASP A 211 -13.71 15.55 -5.83
N THR A 212 -14.33 14.36 -5.75
CA THR A 212 -15.60 14.15 -5.06
C THR A 212 -15.51 14.51 -3.57
N SER A 213 -14.42 14.11 -2.91
CA SER A 213 -14.18 14.44 -1.50
C SER A 213 -13.98 15.93 -1.28
N LEU A 214 -13.30 16.63 -2.19
CA LEU A 214 -13.13 18.08 -2.11
C LEU A 214 -14.45 18.80 -2.36
N LYS A 215 -15.24 18.39 -3.35
CA LYS A 215 -16.58 18.95 -3.62
C LYS A 215 -17.49 18.77 -2.41
N SER A 216 -17.55 17.58 -1.83
CA SER A 216 -18.35 17.35 -0.61
C SER A 216 -17.88 18.17 0.60
N GLN A 217 -16.57 18.43 0.73
CA GLN A 217 -16.06 19.33 1.79
C GLN A 217 -16.42 20.80 1.53
N ILE A 218 -16.49 21.23 0.28
CA ILE A 218 -16.94 22.57 -0.10
C ILE A 218 -18.45 22.70 0.16
N GLU A 219 -19.25 21.72 -0.23
CA GLU A 219 -20.69 21.68 0.05
C GLU A 219 -20.97 21.68 1.56
N ILE A 220 -20.25 20.90 2.37
CA ILE A 220 -20.36 20.93 3.83
C ILE A 220 -19.93 22.28 4.42
N LYS A 221 -18.99 23.01 3.80
CA LYS A 221 -18.66 24.38 4.22
C LYS A 221 -19.77 25.37 3.86
N CYS A 222 -20.38 25.24 2.68
CA CYS A 222 -21.56 26.05 2.30
C CYS A 222 -22.76 25.73 3.21
N ASP A 223 -23.03 24.47 3.50
CA ASP A 223 -24.07 24.07 4.45
C ASP A 223 -23.80 24.55 5.89
N LYS A 224 -22.55 24.68 6.31
CA LYS A 224 -22.21 25.22 7.64
C LYS A 224 -22.62 26.68 7.81
N THR A 225 -22.51 27.47 6.77
CA THR A 225 -23.02 28.87 6.76
C THR A 225 -24.53 28.88 6.81
N ASN A 226 -25.20 28.00 6.12
CA ASN A 226 -26.65 27.83 6.14
C ASN A 226 -27.14 27.31 7.50
N ILE A 227 -26.42 26.43 8.18
CA ILE A 227 -26.78 25.95 9.55
C ILE A 227 -26.68 27.06 10.56
N ASP A 228 -25.70 27.94 10.49
CA ASP A 228 -25.58 29.06 11.43
C ASP A 228 -26.74 30.07 11.26
N GLN A 229 -27.14 30.34 10.02
CA GLN A 229 -28.35 31.15 9.73
C GLN A 229 -29.65 30.50 10.23
N LYS A 230 -29.81 29.17 9.98
CA LYS A 230 -30.97 28.41 10.49
C LYS A 230 -31.04 28.37 12.01
N ILE A 231 -29.89 28.29 12.70
CA ILE A 231 -29.87 28.38 14.19
C ILE A 231 -30.37 29.75 14.67
N LEU A 232 -29.95 30.84 14.04
CA LEU A 232 -30.37 32.18 14.37
C LEU A 232 -31.84 32.39 14.07
N GLU A 233 -32.33 31.90 12.92
CA GLU A 233 -33.73 31.96 12.53
C GLU A 233 -34.64 31.21 13.52
N LEU A 234 -34.29 29.97 13.86
CA LEU A 234 -35.06 29.18 14.84
C LEU A 234 -35.04 29.79 16.26
N LEU A 235 -33.90 30.41 16.64
CA LEU A 235 -33.87 31.17 17.90
C LEU A 235 -34.77 32.38 17.89
N SER A 236 -34.85 33.13 16.78
CA SER A 236 -35.74 34.27 16.63
C SER A 236 -37.23 33.86 16.65
N GLN A 237 -37.52 32.62 16.23
CA GLN A 237 -38.84 31.99 16.30
C GLN A 237 -39.17 31.43 17.70
N GLY A 238 -38.26 31.56 18.69
CA GLY A 238 -38.49 31.16 20.07
C GLY A 238 -38.18 29.73 20.43
N TYR A 239 -37.57 28.95 19.50
CA TYR A 239 -37.18 27.58 19.79
C TYR A 239 -36.02 27.51 20.79
N SER A 240 -36.11 26.58 21.74
CA SER A 240 -35.00 26.31 22.66
C SER A 240 -33.80 25.66 21.95
N LYS A 241 -32.60 25.88 22.48
CA LYS A 241 -31.35 25.29 21.92
C LYS A 241 -31.41 23.76 21.81
N SER A 242 -32.22 23.11 22.63
CA SER A 242 -32.44 21.64 22.61
C SER A 242 -33.36 21.22 21.46
N GLU A 243 -34.38 21.99 21.17
CA GLU A 243 -35.29 21.77 20.05
C GLU A 243 -34.58 22.04 18.73
N ILE A 244 -33.78 23.12 18.66
CA ILE A 244 -32.94 23.43 17.50
C ILE A 244 -31.98 22.29 17.20
N ALA A 245 -31.32 21.71 18.21
CA ALA A 245 -30.44 20.56 18.05
C ALA A 245 -31.17 19.35 17.43
N ARG A 246 -32.42 19.11 17.88
CA ARG A 246 -33.25 18.01 17.36
C ARG A 246 -33.72 18.29 15.93
N LEU A 247 -34.19 19.49 15.64
CA LEU A 247 -34.71 19.90 14.32
C LEU A 247 -33.62 19.88 13.24
N LEU A 248 -32.39 20.29 13.60
CA LEU A 248 -31.26 20.33 12.66
C LEU A 248 -30.44 19.04 12.65
N GLY A 249 -30.79 18.00 13.42
CA GLY A 249 -30.06 16.74 13.49
C GLY A 249 -28.63 16.87 14.00
N ILE A 250 -28.31 17.89 14.81
CA ILE A 250 -26.95 18.15 15.33
C ILE A 250 -26.90 18.03 16.86
N GLY A 251 -25.71 17.78 17.41
CA GLY A 251 -25.56 17.70 18.88
C GLY A 251 -25.82 19.05 19.59
N ARG A 252 -26.41 19.01 20.80
CA ARG A 252 -26.62 20.20 21.63
C ARG A 252 -25.35 21.01 21.85
N ALA A 253 -24.22 20.35 22.13
CA ALA A 253 -22.92 20.98 22.28
C ALA A 253 -22.48 21.75 21.01
N THR A 254 -22.86 21.27 19.83
CA THR A 254 -22.59 21.93 18.56
C THR A 254 -23.36 23.21 18.40
N VAL A 255 -24.65 23.26 18.81
CA VAL A 255 -25.48 24.48 18.81
C VAL A 255 -24.86 25.52 19.73
N TYR A 256 -24.52 25.17 20.97
CA TYR A 256 -23.89 26.09 21.92
C TYR A 256 -22.55 26.64 21.41
N ARG A 257 -21.70 25.79 20.85
CA ARG A 257 -20.39 26.21 20.30
C ARG A 257 -20.55 27.19 19.13
N ARG A 258 -21.52 26.95 18.24
CA ARG A 258 -21.80 27.82 17.09
C ARG A 258 -22.33 29.18 17.53
N LEU A 259 -23.28 29.21 18.45
CA LEU A 259 -23.81 30.45 18.98
C LEU A 259 -22.74 31.28 19.70
N ARG A 260 -21.85 30.65 20.47
CA ARG A 260 -20.72 31.34 21.10
C ARG A 260 -19.77 31.95 20.07
N LYS A 261 -19.54 31.26 18.96
CA LYS A 261 -18.71 31.79 17.87
C LYS A 261 -19.36 32.97 17.15
N LEU A 262 -20.66 32.88 16.89
CA LEU A 262 -21.42 33.96 16.26
C LEU A 262 -21.47 35.23 17.15
N SER A 263 -21.63 35.10 18.46
CA SER A 263 -21.61 36.23 19.41
C SER A 263 -20.23 36.91 19.50
N GLN A 264 -19.14 36.18 19.24
CA GLN A 264 -17.77 36.75 19.20
C GLN A 264 -17.45 37.47 17.90
N MET A 265 -18.16 37.20 16.82
CA MET A 265 -17.98 37.84 15.51
C MET A 265 -18.84 39.11 15.35
N SER A 266 -19.74 39.39 16.29
CA SER A 266 -20.63 40.54 16.29
C SER A 266 -20.18 41.67 17.25
N GLN A 267 -19.02 41.49 17.87
CA GLN A 267 -18.30 42.52 18.64
C GLN A 267 -17.09 43.01 17.83
#